data_4bae5015684e11c61577d9f9468e8f71
#
_entry.id   4bae5015684e11c61577d9f9468e8f71
#
_cell.length_a   1.000
_cell.length_b   1.000
_cell.length_c   1.000
_cell.angle_alpha   90.00
_cell.angle_beta   90.00
_cell.angle_gamma   90.00
#
_symmetry.space_group_name_H-M   'P 1'
#
loop_
_entity.id
_entity.type
_entity.pdbx_description
1 polymer ?
#
loop_
_entity_poly.entity_id
_entity_poly.type
_entity_poly.pdbx_seq_one_letter_code
_entity_poly.pdbx_strand_id
1 'polypeptide(L)'
;MHNAASVSASLGSVGLLRLFGVSWSWTLAAGLGVYLGTRSWKYFYIAARTAKRDLNGLYVLLRVKVALWRYLHSGSNIPSIFAQTVKRHPNKPALIYEATGEIWTFTQLDELSNAVAHWARSQGWVSGDVVALYMESRPLQVALWLGLAKVGVEAALINFSLRCDPLLHCIGVSGSRAIVFGAELADAMSEVNAAISESMIRFCTGEVRAEHLASLGAQALDPILATASRHTPSPCVPPKGMNDRLFYIYTSGTTGLPKAAIVVHSRYYRIAAFGYFAFRMRPEDIIYDCLPLYHSAGNIIGVGQCLINGLTVVVKKKFSASRFWEDCIKYNCTVVQYIGEICRYLLSQPVRPSEKGHKVRLAVGNGLRPSVWEAFMERFGVAQIGEFYGATECNCSIANMDGKVRNYIGFFPLKPWNLFETAGVSVCEPGLLVGRINQQDPLRRFDGYANQDATKKKIAHNVFKKNDSAYLSGDVLVMDELGYMYFRDRSGDTFRWRGENVSTTEVEGVLSSLLGQTDVAVYGVAVPGVEGKAGMAAIANSAGSFDCSSFLQMIQRSLPPYARPVFLRISPHVDTTGTFKIQKTRLQREGYDPRLTTDQIYFLNTRAARYDAVDEELYNAITEGRMSL
;
A
#
# COMPACT_ATOMS: atom_id res chain seq x y z
N MET A 1 27.45 16.63 10.75
CA MET A 1 28.53 17.59 11.09
C MET A 1 29.57 16.99 12.05
N HIS A 2 29.23 16.23 13.08
CA HIS A 2 30.22 15.64 14.01
C HIS A 2 31.33 14.78 13.37
N ASN A 3 31.05 14.04 12.30
CA ASN A 3 32.02 13.13 11.69
C ASN A 3 33.09 13.83 10.84
N ALA A 4 32.72 14.91 10.15
CA ALA A 4 33.70 15.72 9.41
C ALA A 4 34.69 16.39 10.38
N ALA A 5 34.19 16.88 11.50
CA ALA A 5 35.01 17.47 12.56
C ALA A 5 35.97 16.44 13.18
N SER A 6 35.53 15.18 13.40
CA SER A 6 36.37 14.11 13.95
C SER A 6 37.48 13.67 13.01
N VAL A 7 37.16 13.51 11.73
CA VAL A 7 38.15 13.18 10.68
C VAL A 7 39.13 14.34 10.50
N SER A 8 38.63 15.59 10.48
CA SER A 8 39.45 16.78 10.41
C SER A 8 40.34 16.92 11.64
N ALA A 9 39.84 16.62 12.84
CA ALA A 9 40.63 16.63 14.06
C ALA A 9 41.73 15.55 14.06
N SER A 10 41.41 14.35 13.58
CA SER A 10 42.40 13.25 13.43
C SER A 10 43.47 13.60 12.39
N LEU A 11 43.09 14.11 11.21
CA LEU A 11 44.03 14.57 10.20
C LEU A 11 44.85 15.79 10.65
N GLY A 12 44.19 16.71 11.37
CA GLY A 12 44.86 17.87 11.96
C GLY A 12 45.88 17.46 13.02
N SER A 13 45.56 16.49 13.87
CA SER A 13 46.52 15.96 14.87
C SER A 13 47.72 15.26 14.21
N VAL A 14 47.50 14.51 13.12
CA VAL A 14 48.56 13.91 12.32
C VAL A 14 49.46 14.99 11.69
N GLY A 15 48.85 16.00 11.08
CA GLY A 15 49.59 17.12 10.48
C GLY A 15 50.40 17.90 11.52
N LEU A 16 49.80 18.24 12.65
CA LEU A 16 50.48 18.97 13.76
C LEU A 16 51.67 18.17 14.31
N LEU A 17 51.47 16.88 14.63
CA LEU A 17 52.54 16.04 15.16
C LEU A 17 53.69 15.85 14.15
N ARG A 18 53.39 15.83 12.87
CA ARG A 18 54.43 15.80 11.80
C ARG A 18 55.20 17.09 11.72
N LEU A 19 54.61 18.24 11.89
CA LEU A 19 55.27 19.56 11.97
C LEU A 19 56.28 19.62 13.12
N PHE A 20 56.01 18.91 14.23
CA PHE A 20 56.93 18.82 15.37
C PHE A 20 57.94 17.67 15.26
N GLY A 21 58.07 17.01 14.10
CA GLY A 21 59.09 16.00 13.85
C GLY A 21 58.80 14.63 14.53
N VAL A 22 57.60 14.39 15.05
CA VAL A 22 57.23 13.12 15.67
C VAL A 22 57.28 11.98 14.64
N SER A 23 57.79 10.80 15.02
CA SER A 23 57.90 9.66 14.11
C SER A 23 56.51 9.22 13.59
N TRP A 24 56.48 8.63 12.39
CA TRP A 24 55.24 8.20 11.75
C TRP A 24 54.45 7.21 12.59
N SER A 25 55.11 6.30 13.31
CA SER A 25 54.44 5.33 14.18
C SER A 25 53.63 6.01 15.30
N TRP A 26 54.21 6.99 15.99
CA TRP A 26 53.54 7.73 17.05
C TRP A 26 52.49 8.71 16.50
N THR A 27 52.74 9.30 15.36
CA THR A 27 51.80 10.20 14.67
C THR A 27 50.55 9.45 14.23
N LEU A 28 50.71 8.26 13.64
CA LEU A 28 49.58 7.41 13.26
C LEU A 28 48.85 6.84 14.49
N ALA A 29 49.58 6.43 15.52
CA ALA A 29 48.96 5.98 16.78
C ALA A 29 48.12 7.07 17.45
N ALA A 30 48.63 8.31 17.49
CA ALA A 30 47.90 9.44 18.04
C ALA A 30 46.66 9.80 17.19
N GLY A 31 46.79 9.84 15.85
CA GLY A 31 45.66 10.04 14.95
C GLY A 31 44.57 8.96 15.08
N LEU A 32 45.01 7.70 15.21
CA LEU A 32 44.10 6.59 15.51
C LEU A 32 43.44 6.71 16.88
N GLY A 33 44.21 7.13 17.90
CA GLY A 33 43.68 7.38 19.25
C GLY A 33 42.62 8.47 19.28
N VAL A 34 42.86 9.61 18.60
CA VAL A 34 41.84 10.68 18.43
C VAL A 34 40.64 10.15 17.68
N TYR A 35 40.85 9.41 16.62
CA TYR A 35 39.77 8.81 15.82
C TYR A 35 38.93 7.82 16.66
N LEU A 36 39.55 6.93 17.39
CA LEU A 36 38.86 6.00 18.29
C LEU A 36 38.16 6.70 19.45
N GLY A 37 38.83 7.69 20.06
CA GLY A 37 38.28 8.50 21.15
C GLY A 37 37.04 9.31 20.76
N THR A 38 36.96 9.77 19.52
CA THR A 38 35.79 10.49 18.97
C THR A 38 34.64 9.56 18.58
N ARG A 39 34.72 8.27 18.84
CA ARG A 39 33.74 7.24 18.44
C ARG A 39 33.48 7.14 16.92
N SER A 40 34.32 7.72 16.08
CA SER A 40 34.20 7.68 14.62
C SER A 40 34.33 6.24 14.06
N TRP A 41 34.99 5.34 14.77
CA TRP A 41 35.06 3.93 14.41
C TRP A 41 33.69 3.26 14.33
N LYS A 42 32.71 3.67 15.14
CA LYS A 42 31.34 3.14 15.08
C LYS A 42 30.72 3.42 13.73
N TYR A 43 30.99 4.57 13.15
CA TYR A 43 30.51 4.93 11.83
C TYR A 43 31.06 3.98 10.74
N PHE A 44 32.37 3.70 10.78
CA PHE A 44 32.96 2.75 9.82
C PHE A 44 32.49 1.32 10.06
N TYR A 45 32.29 0.93 11.30
CA TYR A 45 31.69 -0.35 11.64
C TYR A 45 30.28 -0.48 11.07
N ILE A 46 29.42 0.53 11.26
CA ILE A 46 28.07 0.56 10.69
C ILE A 46 28.14 0.54 9.18
N ALA A 47 28.96 1.40 8.57
CA ALA A 47 29.14 1.46 7.12
C ALA A 47 29.59 0.11 6.54
N ALA A 48 30.55 -0.56 7.16
CA ALA A 48 31.02 -1.89 6.74
C ALA A 48 29.91 -2.95 6.84
N ARG A 49 29.11 -2.92 7.92
CA ARG A 49 27.98 -3.84 8.14
C ARG A 49 26.86 -3.62 7.13
N THR A 50 26.63 -2.38 6.70
CA THR A 50 25.51 -2.00 5.82
C THR A 50 25.92 -1.84 4.36
N ALA A 51 27.24 -1.83 4.04
CA ALA A 51 27.78 -1.52 2.71
C ALA A 51 27.11 -2.30 1.59
N LYS A 52 26.97 -3.61 1.72
CA LYS A 52 26.35 -4.47 0.69
C LYS A 52 24.92 -4.05 0.40
N ARG A 53 24.13 -3.78 1.44
CA ARG A 53 22.75 -3.33 1.37
C ARG A 53 22.68 -1.93 0.73
N ASP A 54 23.52 -1.01 1.21
CA ASP A 54 23.51 0.39 0.81
C ASP A 54 23.96 0.57 -0.63
N LEU A 55 24.97 -0.19 -1.07
CA LEU A 55 25.41 -0.22 -2.47
C LEU A 55 24.34 -0.80 -3.40
N ASN A 56 23.62 -1.86 -2.96
CA ASN A 56 22.51 -2.39 -3.72
C ASN A 56 21.38 -1.36 -3.84
N GLY A 57 21.03 -0.67 -2.74
CA GLY A 57 20.04 0.40 -2.75
C GLY A 57 20.42 1.55 -3.67
N LEU A 58 21.70 1.97 -3.65
CA LEU A 58 22.22 2.99 -4.57
C LEU A 58 22.13 2.53 -6.04
N TYR A 59 22.50 1.29 -6.32
CA TYR A 59 22.36 0.70 -7.65
C TYR A 59 20.92 0.75 -8.16
N VAL A 60 19.94 0.32 -7.34
CA VAL A 60 18.51 0.36 -7.69
C VAL A 60 18.07 1.80 -7.98
N LEU A 61 18.42 2.73 -7.09
CA LEU A 61 18.08 4.14 -7.24
C LEU A 61 18.65 4.74 -8.52
N LEU A 62 19.92 4.49 -8.83
CA LEU A 62 20.58 4.97 -10.04
C LEU A 62 19.96 4.38 -11.30
N ARG A 63 19.64 3.08 -11.31
CA ARG A 63 18.97 2.41 -12.45
C ARG A 63 17.62 3.06 -12.75
N VAL A 64 16.80 3.26 -11.72
CA VAL A 64 15.48 3.89 -11.89
C VAL A 64 15.61 5.35 -12.32
N LYS A 65 16.55 6.10 -11.72
CA LYS A 65 16.76 7.52 -12.03
C LYS A 65 17.26 7.73 -13.47
N VAL A 66 18.22 6.93 -13.92
CA VAL A 66 18.75 7.00 -15.29
C VAL A 66 17.68 6.63 -16.31
N ALA A 67 16.88 5.60 -16.05
CA ALA A 67 15.79 5.21 -16.94
C ALA A 67 14.71 6.30 -17.02
N LEU A 68 14.29 6.85 -15.88
CA LEU A 68 13.33 7.97 -15.84
C LEU A 68 13.87 9.19 -16.59
N TRP A 69 15.14 9.53 -16.39
CA TRP A 69 15.76 10.63 -17.11
C TRP A 69 15.71 10.41 -18.63
N ARG A 70 16.04 9.20 -19.11
CA ARG A 70 15.94 8.86 -20.54
C ARG A 70 14.51 9.02 -21.06
N TYR A 71 13.51 8.47 -20.36
CA TYR A 71 12.11 8.54 -20.79
C TYR A 71 11.53 9.96 -20.75
N LEU A 72 11.96 10.79 -19.80
CA LEU A 72 11.61 12.21 -19.78
C LEU A 72 12.14 12.96 -21.00
N HIS A 73 13.41 12.72 -21.38
CA HIS A 73 14.03 13.40 -22.52
C HIS A 73 13.54 12.87 -23.87
N SER A 74 13.12 11.61 -23.95
CA SER A 74 12.56 11.03 -25.17
C SER A 74 11.05 11.32 -25.35
N GLY A 75 10.40 12.05 -24.44
CA GLY A 75 8.95 12.29 -24.50
C GLY A 75 8.11 11.01 -24.35
N SER A 76 8.69 9.96 -23.77
CA SER A 76 8.00 8.67 -23.59
C SER A 76 6.87 8.75 -22.56
N ASN A 77 5.98 7.76 -22.59
CA ASN A 77 4.91 7.53 -21.65
C ASN A 77 4.72 6.00 -21.43
N ILE A 78 3.83 5.58 -20.55
CA ILE A 78 3.62 4.14 -20.28
C ILE A 78 3.19 3.36 -21.53
N PRO A 79 2.23 3.83 -22.36
CA PRO A 79 1.90 3.16 -23.63
C PRO A 79 3.11 2.97 -24.57
N SER A 80 3.98 3.98 -24.70
CA SER A 80 5.16 3.87 -25.57
C SER A 80 6.22 2.90 -25.02
N ILE A 81 6.38 2.82 -23.70
CA ILE A 81 7.22 1.82 -23.02
C ILE A 81 6.65 0.42 -23.24
N PHE A 82 5.34 0.25 -23.08
CA PHE A 82 4.67 -1.02 -23.36
C PHE A 82 4.85 -1.47 -24.82
N ALA A 83 4.70 -0.56 -25.79
CA ALA A 83 4.95 -0.86 -27.19
C ALA A 83 6.37 -1.40 -27.46
N GLN A 84 7.39 -0.91 -26.73
CA GLN A 84 8.75 -1.47 -26.77
C GLN A 84 8.79 -2.88 -26.17
N THR A 85 8.02 -3.15 -25.12
CA THR A 85 7.92 -4.47 -24.49
C THR A 85 7.23 -5.48 -25.41
N VAL A 86 6.15 -5.08 -26.10
CA VAL A 86 5.48 -5.89 -27.15
C VAL A 86 6.46 -6.28 -28.24
N LYS A 87 7.26 -5.34 -28.75
CA LYS A 87 8.27 -5.64 -29.77
C LYS A 87 9.31 -6.66 -29.32
N ARG A 88 9.66 -6.67 -28.02
CA ARG A 88 10.62 -7.63 -27.45
C ARG A 88 10.02 -9.01 -27.22
N HIS A 89 8.74 -9.08 -26.91
CA HIS A 89 8.06 -10.32 -26.44
C HIS A 89 6.68 -10.53 -27.08
N PRO A 90 6.51 -10.47 -28.42
CA PRO A 90 5.19 -10.40 -29.04
C PRO A 90 4.30 -11.59 -28.68
N ASN A 91 4.84 -12.79 -28.71
CA ASN A 91 4.10 -14.05 -28.54
C ASN A 91 4.14 -14.62 -27.10
N LYS A 92 4.88 -13.95 -26.19
CA LYS A 92 4.92 -14.37 -24.78
C LYS A 92 3.57 -14.10 -24.12
N PRO A 93 3.09 -14.98 -23.21
CA PRO A 93 1.96 -14.66 -22.34
C PRO A 93 2.23 -13.38 -21.54
N ALA A 94 1.36 -12.39 -21.67
CA ALA A 94 1.37 -11.16 -20.90
C ALA A 94 0.49 -11.28 -19.66
N LEU A 95 -0.80 -11.61 -19.89
CA LEU A 95 -1.78 -11.79 -18.83
C LEU A 95 -2.45 -13.15 -18.97
N ILE A 96 -2.62 -13.83 -17.86
CA ILE A 96 -3.38 -15.07 -17.74
C ILE A 96 -4.55 -14.79 -16.78
N TYR A 97 -5.78 -15.03 -17.22
CA TYR A 97 -6.95 -14.85 -16.37
C TYR A 97 -7.32 -16.16 -15.67
N GLU A 98 -7.13 -16.23 -14.38
CA GLU A 98 -7.34 -17.46 -13.60
C GLU A 98 -8.78 -17.97 -13.69
N ALA A 99 -9.78 -17.08 -13.69
CA ALA A 99 -11.19 -17.45 -13.65
C ALA A 99 -11.66 -18.25 -14.88
N THR A 100 -11.10 -17.97 -16.06
CA THR A 100 -11.45 -18.66 -17.32
C THR A 100 -10.32 -19.52 -17.87
N GLY A 101 -9.07 -19.29 -17.42
CA GLY A 101 -7.87 -19.88 -18.01
C GLY A 101 -7.41 -19.20 -19.31
N GLU A 102 -8.04 -18.09 -19.69
CA GLU A 102 -7.70 -17.32 -20.88
C GLU A 102 -6.29 -16.74 -20.80
N ILE A 103 -5.54 -16.85 -21.89
CA ILE A 103 -4.17 -16.36 -21.99
C ILE A 103 -4.10 -15.30 -23.09
N TRP A 104 -3.63 -14.10 -22.73
CA TRP A 104 -3.38 -13.01 -23.67
C TRP A 104 -1.88 -12.81 -23.84
N THR A 105 -1.41 -12.85 -25.09
CA THR A 105 -0.04 -12.50 -25.42
C THR A 105 0.15 -10.99 -25.35
N PHE A 106 1.41 -10.53 -25.37
CA PHE A 106 1.71 -9.09 -25.44
C PHE A 106 1.09 -8.45 -26.68
N THR A 107 1.11 -9.13 -27.83
CA THR A 107 0.46 -8.64 -29.07
C THR A 107 -1.05 -8.51 -28.89
N GLN A 108 -1.72 -9.53 -28.35
CA GLN A 108 -3.17 -9.51 -28.15
C GLN A 108 -3.61 -8.41 -27.18
N LEU A 109 -2.84 -8.19 -26.10
CA LEU A 109 -3.09 -7.09 -25.16
C LEU A 109 -2.92 -5.72 -25.84
N ASP A 110 -1.89 -5.58 -26.69
CA ASP A 110 -1.64 -4.34 -27.45
C ASP A 110 -2.77 -4.07 -28.46
N GLU A 111 -3.15 -5.06 -29.22
CA GLU A 111 -4.25 -5.00 -30.21
C GLU A 111 -5.59 -4.61 -29.55
N LEU A 112 -5.93 -5.22 -28.40
CA LEU A 112 -7.16 -4.88 -27.72
C LEU A 112 -7.09 -3.47 -27.13
N SER A 113 -5.95 -3.05 -26.60
CA SER A 113 -5.77 -1.67 -26.14
C SER A 113 -5.79 -0.66 -27.30
N ASN A 114 -5.41 -1.05 -28.52
CA ASN A 114 -5.60 -0.24 -29.74
C ASN A 114 -7.08 -0.10 -30.09
N ALA A 115 -7.86 -1.18 -30.02
CA ALA A 115 -9.32 -1.14 -30.23
C ALA A 115 -10.01 -0.18 -29.24
N VAL A 116 -9.61 -0.22 -27.96
CA VAL A 116 -10.10 0.72 -26.93
C VAL A 116 -9.72 2.16 -27.29
N ALA A 117 -8.52 2.40 -27.77
CA ALA A 117 -8.09 3.74 -28.19
C ALA A 117 -8.90 4.29 -29.37
N HIS A 118 -9.19 3.43 -30.36
CA HIS A 118 -10.05 3.81 -31.49
C HIS A 118 -11.51 4.05 -31.06
N TRP A 119 -12.04 3.21 -30.16
CA TRP A 119 -13.34 3.45 -29.56
C TRP A 119 -13.38 4.78 -28.80
N ALA A 120 -12.39 5.07 -27.94
CA ALA A 120 -12.36 6.34 -27.21
C ALA A 120 -12.39 7.56 -28.14
N ARG A 121 -11.69 7.49 -29.25
CA ARG A 121 -11.73 8.53 -30.29
C ARG A 121 -13.07 8.65 -30.97
N SER A 122 -13.73 7.54 -31.28
CA SER A 122 -15.08 7.58 -31.91
C SER A 122 -16.11 8.22 -30.99
N GLN A 123 -15.87 8.25 -29.67
CA GLN A 123 -16.69 8.99 -28.72
C GLN A 123 -16.37 10.49 -28.64
N GLY A 124 -15.38 10.98 -29.43
CA GLY A 124 -14.94 12.36 -29.41
C GLY A 124 -14.16 12.76 -28.14
N TRP A 125 -13.66 11.80 -27.39
CA TRP A 125 -12.86 12.11 -26.19
C TRP A 125 -11.47 12.62 -26.56
N VAL A 126 -11.02 13.60 -25.77
CA VAL A 126 -9.75 14.29 -25.99
C VAL A 126 -8.79 14.08 -24.81
N SER A 127 -7.55 14.48 -25.00
CA SER A 127 -6.51 14.41 -23.96
C SER A 127 -6.95 15.17 -22.71
N GLY A 128 -6.95 14.47 -21.56
CA GLY A 128 -7.36 15.00 -20.26
C GLY A 128 -8.81 14.67 -19.87
N ASP A 129 -9.64 14.16 -20.78
CA ASP A 129 -10.94 13.59 -20.40
C ASP A 129 -10.74 12.36 -19.49
N VAL A 130 -11.70 12.12 -18.62
CA VAL A 130 -11.64 11.01 -17.64
C VAL A 130 -12.77 10.02 -17.89
N VAL A 131 -12.45 8.72 -17.86
CA VAL A 131 -13.40 7.60 -17.92
C VAL A 131 -13.29 6.76 -16.66
N ALA A 132 -14.39 6.59 -15.95
CA ALA A 132 -14.46 5.72 -14.78
C ALA A 132 -14.49 4.24 -15.21
N LEU A 133 -13.70 3.40 -14.54
CA LEU A 133 -13.71 1.95 -14.73
C LEU A 133 -14.18 1.29 -13.43
N TYR A 134 -15.35 0.65 -13.48
CA TYR A 134 -16.00 0.02 -12.32
C TYR A 134 -16.32 -1.44 -12.65
N MET A 135 -15.36 -2.33 -12.40
CA MET A 135 -15.45 -3.76 -12.71
C MET A 135 -14.55 -4.60 -11.83
N GLU A 136 -14.86 -5.89 -11.70
CA GLU A 136 -13.97 -6.86 -11.04
C GLU A 136 -12.66 -7.05 -11.82
N SER A 137 -11.61 -7.48 -11.11
CA SER A 137 -10.27 -7.64 -11.69
C SER A 137 -10.26 -8.65 -12.84
N ARG A 138 -9.86 -8.19 -14.03
CA ARG A 138 -9.74 -9.00 -15.26
C ARG A 138 -8.83 -8.33 -16.29
N PRO A 139 -8.25 -9.07 -17.26
CA PRO A 139 -7.35 -8.52 -18.27
C PRO A 139 -7.93 -7.33 -19.05
N LEU A 140 -9.23 -7.35 -19.34
CA LEU A 140 -9.91 -6.25 -20.03
C LEU A 140 -9.77 -4.91 -19.31
N GLN A 141 -9.76 -4.88 -17.97
CA GLN A 141 -9.53 -3.66 -17.21
C GLN A 141 -8.18 -3.03 -17.54
N VAL A 142 -7.14 -3.87 -17.75
CA VAL A 142 -5.81 -3.40 -18.16
C VAL A 142 -5.85 -2.85 -19.58
N ALA A 143 -6.47 -3.56 -20.52
CA ALA A 143 -6.60 -3.09 -21.90
C ALA A 143 -7.37 -1.76 -22.00
N LEU A 144 -8.42 -1.57 -21.17
CA LEU A 144 -9.22 -0.34 -21.13
C LEU A 144 -8.36 0.86 -20.70
N TRP A 145 -7.74 0.84 -19.51
CA TRP A 145 -6.98 2.01 -19.10
C TRP A 145 -5.74 2.26 -19.96
N LEU A 146 -5.11 1.19 -20.48
CA LEU A 146 -3.96 1.31 -21.37
C LEU A 146 -4.35 1.92 -22.73
N GLY A 147 -5.49 1.49 -23.29
CA GLY A 147 -6.02 2.03 -24.55
C GLY A 147 -6.46 3.49 -24.42
N LEU A 148 -7.14 3.84 -23.33
CA LEU A 148 -7.46 5.23 -23.00
C LEU A 148 -6.18 6.08 -22.92
N ALA A 149 -5.15 5.58 -22.25
CA ALA A 149 -3.86 6.28 -22.11
C ALA A 149 -3.13 6.48 -23.47
N LYS A 150 -3.32 5.58 -24.47
CA LYS A 150 -2.75 5.73 -25.82
C LYS A 150 -3.25 6.99 -26.53
N VAL A 151 -4.44 7.44 -26.21
CA VAL A 151 -5.06 8.64 -26.79
C VAL A 151 -5.13 9.81 -25.79
N GLY A 152 -4.47 9.70 -24.66
CA GLY A 152 -4.35 10.76 -23.67
C GLY A 152 -5.55 10.89 -22.72
N VAL A 153 -6.53 10.00 -22.80
CA VAL A 153 -7.68 9.92 -21.89
C VAL A 153 -7.24 9.26 -20.58
N GLU A 154 -7.68 9.78 -19.46
CA GLU A 154 -7.33 9.33 -18.12
C GLU A 154 -8.39 8.33 -17.61
N ALA A 155 -7.97 7.29 -16.88
CA ALA A 155 -8.91 6.35 -16.28
C ALA A 155 -9.10 6.65 -14.78
N ALA A 156 -10.30 6.47 -14.24
CA ALA A 156 -10.56 6.49 -12.80
C ALA A 156 -10.90 5.06 -12.34
N LEU A 157 -9.99 4.42 -11.59
CA LEU A 157 -10.08 3.02 -11.23
C LEU A 157 -10.90 2.85 -9.95
N ILE A 158 -12.21 2.61 -10.08
CA ILE A 158 -13.13 2.56 -8.96
C ILE A 158 -13.11 1.17 -8.30
N ASN A 159 -13.11 1.15 -6.98
CA ASN A 159 -13.25 -0.09 -6.20
C ASN A 159 -14.63 -0.73 -6.46
N PHE A 160 -14.62 -1.94 -7.00
CA PHE A 160 -15.84 -2.68 -7.37
C PHE A 160 -16.73 -3.09 -6.16
N SER A 161 -16.22 -2.96 -4.93
CA SER A 161 -17.02 -3.23 -3.73
C SER A 161 -17.83 -2.04 -3.25
N LEU A 162 -17.63 -0.84 -3.81
CA LEU A 162 -18.39 0.35 -3.43
C LEU A 162 -19.84 0.27 -3.90
N ARG A 163 -20.75 0.85 -3.13
CA ARG A 163 -22.20 0.95 -3.40
C ARG A 163 -22.68 2.34 -3.02
N CYS A 164 -23.87 2.71 -3.46
CA CYS A 164 -24.59 3.92 -3.05
C CYS A 164 -23.69 5.20 -3.05
N ASP A 165 -23.76 6.04 -2.00
CA ASP A 165 -23.05 7.32 -1.90
C ASP A 165 -21.52 7.25 -2.10
N PRO A 166 -20.77 6.29 -1.54
CA PRO A 166 -19.35 6.13 -1.82
C PRO A 166 -19.04 5.90 -3.31
N LEU A 167 -19.89 5.17 -4.03
CA LEU A 167 -19.72 4.95 -5.46
C LEU A 167 -19.98 6.25 -6.23
N LEU A 168 -21.08 6.95 -5.95
CA LEU A 168 -21.40 8.27 -6.53
C LEU A 168 -20.28 9.28 -6.30
N HIS A 169 -19.77 9.34 -5.08
CA HIS A 169 -18.64 10.21 -4.75
C HIS A 169 -17.41 9.92 -5.61
N CYS A 170 -17.04 8.65 -5.79
CA CYS A 170 -15.89 8.27 -6.62
C CYS A 170 -16.09 8.64 -8.09
N ILE A 171 -17.29 8.43 -8.64
CA ILE A 171 -17.63 8.84 -10.00
C ILE A 171 -17.51 10.36 -10.17
N GLY A 172 -18.03 11.13 -9.21
CA GLY A 172 -18.06 12.60 -9.28
C GLY A 172 -16.70 13.26 -9.08
N VAL A 173 -15.92 12.81 -8.08
CA VAL A 173 -14.67 13.48 -7.68
C VAL A 173 -13.57 13.45 -8.74
N SER A 174 -13.59 12.47 -9.65
CA SER A 174 -12.66 12.39 -10.79
C SER A 174 -13.06 13.24 -11.98
N GLY A 175 -14.29 13.76 -11.99
CA GLY A 175 -14.83 14.50 -13.15
C GLY A 175 -15.02 13.63 -14.38
N SER A 176 -15.40 12.36 -14.20
CA SER A 176 -15.55 11.39 -15.29
C SER A 176 -16.68 11.78 -16.25
N ARG A 177 -16.42 11.74 -17.57
CA ARG A 177 -17.41 11.97 -18.64
C ARG A 177 -18.18 10.71 -19.00
N ALA A 178 -17.60 9.55 -18.75
CA ALA A 178 -18.20 8.27 -19.00
C ALA A 178 -17.82 7.27 -17.91
N ILE A 179 -18.62 6.22 -17.80
CA ILE A 179 -18.32 5.06 -16.96
C ILE A 179 -18.41 3.78 -17.76
N VAL A 180 -17.40 2.92 -17.62
CA VAL A 180 -17.41 1.53 -18.09
C VAL A 180 -17.56 0.65 -16.88
N PHE A 181 -18.63 -0.11 -16.81
CA PHE A 181 -18.87 -1.04 -15.71
C PHE A 181 -18.99 -2.49 -16.18
N GLY A 182 -18.67 -3.42 -15.30
CA GLY A 182 -18.86 -4.84 -15.55
C GLY A 182 -20.31 -5.28 -15.34
N ALA A 183 -20.77 -6.19 -16.14
CA ALA A 183 -22.12 -6.78 -16.05
C ALA A 183 -22.45 -7.30 -14.64
N GLU A 184 -21.44 -7.81 -13.94
CA GLU A 184 -21.53 -8.27 -12.56
C GLU A 184 -21.84 -7.17 -11.53
N LEU A 185 -21.77 -5.91 -11.94
CA LEU A 185 -22.04 -4.72 -11.12
C LEU A 185 -23.25 -3.91 -11.62
N ALA A 186 -24.06 -4.47 -12.54
CA ALA A 186 -25.22 -3.79 -13.10
C ALA A 186 -26.25 -3.41 -12.01
N ASP A 187 -26.48 -4.27 -11.03
CA ASP A 187 -27.38 -3.98 -9.91
C ASP A 187 -26.86 -2.80 -9.07
N ALA A 188 -25.57 -2.78 -8.77
CA ALA A 188 -24.95 -1.66 -8.06
C ALA A 188 -25.01 -0.34 -8.86
N MET A 189 -24.95 -0.42 -10.18
CA MET A 189 -25.18 0.74 -11.06
C MET A 189 -26.64 1.19 -11.02
N SER A 190 -27.59 0.26 -10.92
CA SER A 190 -29.03 0.59 -10.81
C SER A 190 -29.34 1.40 -9.54
N GLU A 191 -28.68 1.07 -8.41
CA GLU A 191 -28.84 1.78 -7.13
C GLU A 191 -28.49 3.27 -7.22
N VAL A 192 -27.56 3.64 -8.11
CA VAL A 192 -27.02 5.00 -8.22
C VAL A 192 -27.43 5.71 -9.52
N ASN A 193 -28.06 5.00 -10.45
CA ASN A 193 -28.31 5.47 -11.81
C ASN A 193 -29.08 6.79 -11.86
N ALA A 194 -30.10 6.95 -11.02
CA ALA A 194 -30.92 8.17 -10.95
C ALA A 194 -30.14 9.41 -10.46
N ALA A 195 -29.07 9.20 -9.70
CA ALA A 195 -28.22 10.27 -9.15
C ALA A 195 -27.01 10.61 -10.06
N ILE A 196 -26.73 9.77 -11.06
CA ILE A 196 -25.67 10.03 -12.05
C ILE A 196 -26.21 11.00 -13.12
N SER A 197 -25.40 12.01 -13.47
CA SER A 197 -25.75 12.97 -14.52
C SER A 197 -26.21 12.28 -15.81
N GLU A 198 -27.28 12.77 -16.43
CA GLU A 198 -27.77 12.29 -17.73
C GLU A 198 -26.72 12.46 -18.85
N SER A 199 -25.85 13.46 -18.72
CA SER A 199 -24.77 13.69 -19.68
C SER A 199 -23.64 12.66 -19.61
N MET A 200 -23.58 11.83 -18.55
CA MET A 200 -22.58 10.79 -18.41
C MET A 200 -22.91 9.58 -19.27
N ILE A 201 -22.03 9.26 -20.21
CA ILE A 201 -22.20 8.09 -21.08
C ILE A 201 -21.87 6.82 -20.30
N ARG A 202 -22.71 5.79 -20.45
CA ARG A 202 -22.58 4.52 -19.72
C ARG A 202 -22.31 3.39 -20.69
N PHE A 203 -21.27 2.59 -20.40
CA PHE A 203 -20.92 1.39 -21.16
C PHE A 203 -20.86 0.19 -20.21
N CYS A 204 -21.38 -0.94 -20.69
CA CYS A 204 -21.32 -2.20 -19.97
C CYS A 204 -20.48 -3.22 -20.73
N THR A 205 -19.65 -3.98 -20.04
CA THR A 205 -18.90 -5.12 -20.58
C THR A 205 -19.29 -6.41 -19.88
N GLY A 206 -19.45 -7.48 -20.66
CA GLY A 206 -20.01 -8.77 -20.22
C GLY A 206 -21.49 -8.88 -20.56
N GLU A 207 -22.06 -10.05 -20.26
CA GLU A 207 -23.43 -10.38 -20.60
C GLU A 207 -24.42 -9.81 -19.58
N VAL A 208 -25.29 -8.94 -20.05
CA VAL A 208 -26.42 -8.34 -19.30
C VAL A 208 -27.67 -8.44 -20.17
N ARG A 209 -28.82 -8.67 -19.53
CA ARG A 209 -30.12 -8.66 -20.24
C ARG A 209 -30.34 -7.30 -20.91
N ALA A 210 -30.81 -7.30 -22.16
CA ALA A 210 -31.01 -6.08 -22.93
C ALA A 210 -31.93 -5.04 -22.24
N GLU A 211 -32.98 -5.53 -21.57
CA GLU A 211 -33.90 -4.70 -20.80
C GLU A 211 -33.21 -3.96 -19.63
N HIS A 212 -32.32 -4.67 -18.92
CA HIS A 212 -31.56 -4.08 -17.81
C HIS A 212 -30.52 -3.08 -18.33
N LEU A 213 -29.88 -3.38 -19.46
CA LEU A 213 -28.95 -2.44 -20.11
C LEU A 213 -29.68 -1.15 -20.53
N ALA A 214 -30.88 -1.28 -21.12
CA ALA A 214 -31.72 -0.15 -21.51
C ALA A 214 -32.19 0.69 -20.31
N SER A 215 -32.59 0.05 -19.20
CA SER A 215 -32.99 0.76 -17.98
C SER A 215 -31.86 1.59 -17.36
N LEU A 216 -30.61 1.19 -17.57
CA LEU A 216 -29.42 1.93 -17.15
C LEU A 216 -29.02 3.02 -18.15
N GLY A 217 -29.62 3.08 -19.34
CA GLY A 217 -29.18 3.95 -20.44
C GLY A 217 -27.77 3.63 -20.90
N ALA A 218 -27.35 2.36 -20.79
CA ALA A 218 -26.00 1.92 -21.08
C ALA A 218 -25.90 1.21 -22.43
N GLN A 219 -24.72 1.29 -23.05
CA GLN A 219 -24.39 0.61 -24.30
C GLN A 219 -23.51 -0.61 -24.04
N ALA A 220 -23.70 -1.69 -24.78
CA ALA A 220 -22.81 -2.85 -24.75
C ALA A 220 -21.46 -2.48 -25.38
N LEU A 221 -20.37 -2.62 -24.61
CA LEU A 221 -19.03 -2.26 -25.07
C LEU A 221 -18.38 -3.36 -25.92
N ASP A 222 -18.60 -4.62 -25.58
CA ASP A 222 -17.90 -5.76 -26.20
C ASP A 222 -18.10 -5.83 -27.73
N PRO A 223 -19.32 -5.66 -28.29
CA PRO A 223 -19.52 -5.60 -29.76
C PRO A 223 -18.78 -4.43 -30.41
N ILE A 224 -18.70 -3.28 -29.73
CA ILE A 224 -17.99 -2.12 -30.24
C ILE A 224 -16.48 -2.40 -30.31
N LEU A 225 -15.91 -2.99 -29.27
CA LEU A 225 -14.50 -3.35 -29.25
C LEU A 225 -14.15 -4.49 -30.21
N ALA A 226 -15.10 -5.41 -30.48
CA ALA A 226 -14.90 -6.49 -31.45
C ALA A 226 -14.73 -5.97 -32.88
N THR A 227 -15.40 -4.89 -33.24
CA THR A 227 -15.36 -4.27 -34.58
C THR A 227 -14.36 -3.14 -34.70
N ALA A 228 -13.83 -2.62 -33.59
CA ALA A 228 -12.87 -1.53 -33.58
C ALA A 228 -11.51 -1.94 -34.17
N SER A 229 -10.83 -0.97 -34.79
CA SER A 229 -9.50 -1.19 -35.38
C SER A 229 -8.47 -1.66 -34.35
N ARG A 230 -7.70 -2.66 -34.69
CA ARG A 230 -6.58 -3.19 -33.88
C ARG A 230 -5.22 -2.54 -34.21
N HIS A 231 -5.17 -1.68 -35.24
CA HIS A 231 -3.94 -0.97 -35.61
C HIS A 231 -3.55 0.06 -34.56
N THR A 232 -2.26 0.33 -34.46
CA THR A 232 -1.74 1.37 -33.55
C THR A 232 -2.39 2.71 -33.86
N PRO A 233 -3.04 3.38 -32.88
CA PRO A 233 -3.68 4.68 -33.09
C PRO A 233 -2.62 5.76 -33.30
N SER A 234 -2.98 6.85 -33.99
CA SER A 234 -2.12 8.04 -34.04
C SER A 234 -1.85 8.56 -32.61
N PRO A 235 -0.75 9.24 -32.33
CA PRO A 235 -0.52 9.86 -31.02
C PRO A 235 -1.62 10.86 -30.63
N CYS A 236 -1.83 11.06 -29.32
CA CYS A 236 -2.71 12.14 -28.83
C CYS A 236 -2.08 13.53 -29.10
N VAL A 237 -2.94 14.53 -29.22
CA VAL A 237 -2.52 15.92 -29.42
C VAL A 237 -3.19 16.77 -28.32
N PRO A 238 -2.40 17.48 -27.49
CA PRO A 238 -0.93 17.43 -27.38
C PRO A 238 -0.44 16.06 -26.87
N PRO A 239 0.81 15.65 -27.20
CA PRO A 239 1.34 14.38 -26.75
C PRO A 239 1.55 14.39 -25.23
N LYS A 240 1.15 13.29 -24.55
CA LYS A 240 1.41 13.11 -23.12
C LYS A 240 2.79 12.49 -22.88
N GLY A 241 3.50 13.00 -21.88
CA GLY A 241 4.79 12.49 -21.43
C GLY A 241 4.77 11.95 -20.00
N MET A 242 5.96 11.70 -19.44
CA MET A 242 6.11 11.06 -18.10
C MET A 242 5.51 11.87 -16.94
N ASN A 243 5.36 13.18 -17.07
CA ASN A 243 4.83 14.05 -16.02
C ASN A 243 3.31 14.23 -16.09
N ASP A 244 2.66 13.73 -17.14
CA ASP A 244 1.23 13.86 -17.31
C ASP A 244 0.48 12.77 -16.54
N ARG A 245 -0.81 13.03 -16.29
CA ARG A 245 -1.68 12.10 -15.59
C ARG A 245 -1.94 10.86 -16.44
N LEU A 246 -1.90 9.70 -15.80
CA LEU A 246 -2.21 8.41 -16.39
C LEU A 246 -3.61 7.96 -15.96
N PHE A 247 -3.85 7.94 -14.66
CA PHE A 247 -5.12 7.54 -14.07
C PHE A 247 -5.25 7.98 -12.60
N TYR A 248 -6.43 7.76 -12.03
CA TYR A 248 -6.72 7.96 -10.62
C TYR A 248 -6.89 6.62 -9.90
N ILE A 249 -6.31 6.51 -8.71
CA ILE A 249 -6.54 5.41 -7.78
C ILE A 249 -7.16 5.99 -6.52
N TYR A 250 -8.27 5.39 -6.08
CA TYR A 250 -8.95 5.84 -4.87
C TYR A 250 -8.31 5.24 -3.63
N THR A 251 -7.95 6.11 -2.69
CA THR A 251 -7.40 5.70 -1.40
C THR A 251 -8.47 5.85 -0.34
N SER A 252 -8.69 4.79 0.46
CA SER A 252 -9.54 4.85 1.64
C SER A 252 -8.86 5.71 2.69
N GLY A 253 -9.36 6.93 2.91
CA GLY A 253 -8.99 7.69 4.09
C GLY A 253 -9.50 6.99 5.35
N THR A 254 -8.73 6.99 6.44
CA THR A 254 -9.16 6.46 7.74
C THR A 254 -10.34 7.24 8.32
N THR A 255 -10.70 8.38 7.74
CA THR A 255 -11.65 9.36 8.29
C THR A 255 -12.62 9.95 7.27
N GLY A 256 -13.00 9.25 6.20
CA GLY A 256 -13.94 9.82 5.23
C GLY A 256 -14.09 9.07 3.91
N LEU A 257 -14.78 9.71 2.96
CA LEU A 257 -14.99 9.20 1.60
C LEU A 257 -13.65 8.99 0.86
N PRO A 258 -13.56 8.04 -0.10
CA PRO A 258 -12.35 7.77 -0.86
C PRO A 258 -11.81 9.01 -1.58
N LYS A 259 -10.49 9.18 -1.58
CA LYS A 259 -9.80 10.28 -2.25
C LYS A 259 -9.16 9.79 -3.54
N ALA A 260 -9.40 10.48 -4.65
CA ALA A 260 -8.81 10.16 -5.96
C ALA A 260 -7.35 10.64 -6.01
N ALA A 261 -6.39 9.75 -5.73
CA ALA A 261 -4.97 10.05 -5.84
C ALA A 261 -4.54 10.08 -7.31
N ILE A 262 -3.79 11.09 -7.67
CA ILE A 262 -3.27 11.28 -9.03
C ILE A 262 -2.05 10.39 -9.24
N VAL A 263 -2.09 9.55 -10.27
CA VAL A 263 -0.96 8.75 -10.72
C VAL A 263 -0.51 9.26 -12.10
N VAL A 264 0.70 9.82 -12.15
CA VAL A 264 1.35 10.22 -13.40
C VAL A 264 2.17 9.07 -13.99
N HIS A 265 2.50 9.13 -15.29
CA HIS A 265 3.25 8.05 -15.96
C HIS A 265 4.60 7.77 -15.28
N SER A 266 5.33 8.79 -14.83
CA SER A 266 6.60 8.61 -14.12
C SER A 266 6.44 7.92 -12.76
N ARG A 267 5.32 8.16 -12.06
CA ARG A 267 4.99 7.47 -10.81
C ARG A 267 4.74 5.99 -11.05
N TYR A 268 3.94 5.66 -12.05
CA TYR A 268 3.70 4.27 -12.46
C TYR A 268 5.01 3.55 -12.76
N TYR A 269 5.84 4.16 -13.62
CA TYR A 269 7.14 3.60 -13.99
C TYR A 269 8.05 3.37 -12.78
N ARG A 270 8.25 4.41 -11.94
CA ARG A 270 9.19 4.31 -10.82
C ARG A 270 8.80 3.24 -9.80
N ILE A 271 7.51 3.10 -9.48
CA ILE A 271 7.03 2.12 -8.50
C ILE A 271 7.25 0.71 -9.05
N ALA A 272 6.86 0.44 -10.30
CA ALA A 272 7.06 -0.86 -10.93
C ALA A 272 8.55 -1.20 -11.11
N ALA A 273 9.35 -0.29 -11.65
CA ALA A 273 10.79 -0.48 -11.84
C ALA A 273 11.54 -0.66 -10.52
N PHE A 274 11.15 0.11 -9.48
CA PHE A 274 11.73 -0.06 -8.14
C PHE A 274 11.46 -1.48 -7.61
N GLY A 275 10.23 -1.98 -7.69
CA GLY A 275 9.89 -3.35 -7.29
C GLY A 275 10.70 -4.41 -8.04
N TYR A 276 10.87 -4.23 -9.35
CA TYR A 276 11.66 -5.14 -10.19
C TYR A 276 13.11 -5.24 -9.72
N PHE A 277 13.79 -4.11 -9.61
CA PHE A 277 15.22 -4.08 -9.28
C PHE A 277 15.49 -4.39 -7.80
N ALA A 278 14.67 -3.86 -6.87
CA ALA A 278 14.83 -4.06 -5.44
C ALA A 278 14.72 -5.53 -5.03
N PHE A 279 13.76 -6.24 -5.60
CA PHE A 279 13.49 -7.64 -5.27
C PHE A 279 14.08 -8.63 -6.27
N ARG A 280 14.90 -8.15 -7.22
CA ARG A 280 15.62 -8.98 -8.21
C ARG A 280 14.67 -9.91 -8.96
N MET A 281 13.58 -9.34 -9.45
CA MET A 281 12.68 -10.05 -10.36
C MET A 281 13.40 -10.34 -11.68
N ARG A 282 12.98 -11.39 -12.36
CA ARG A 282 13.61 -11.89 -13.59
C ARG A 282 12.62 -11.85 -14.74
N PRO A 283 13.10 -11.76 -15.99
CA PRO A 283 12.19 -11.77 -17.15
C PRO A 283 11.33 -13.04 -17.25
N GLU A 284 11.81 -14.16 -16.72
CA GLU A 284 11.12 -15.46 -16.74
C GLU A 284 10.11 -15.63 -15.62
N ASP A 285 10.06 -14.71 -14.66
CA ASP A 285 9.14 -14.79 -13.53
C ASP A 285 7.68 -14.70 -14.00
N ILE A 286 6.85 -15.50 -13.35
CA ILE A 286 5.40 -15.47 -13.47
C ILE A 286 4.84 -15.01 -12.13
N ILE A 287 4.13 -13.89 -12.15
CA ILE A 287 3.58 -13.27 -10.95
C ILE A 287 2.15 -13.74 -10.74
N TYR A 288 1.83 -14.24 -9.56
CA TYR A 288 0.47 -14.46 -9.12
C TYR A 288 -0.06 -13.18 -8.46
N ASP A 289 -0.93 -12.47 -9.17
CA ASP A 289 -1.55 -11.22 -8.74
C ASP A 289 -2.97 -11.49 -8.24
N CYS A 290 -3.10 -11.64 -6.94
CA CYS A 290 -4.39 -11.84 -6.26
C CYS A 290 -4.97 -10.55 -5.67
N LEU A 291 -4.33 -9.41 -5.93
CA LEU A 291 -4.73 -8.11 -5.43
C LEU A 291 -5.61 -7.37 -6.45
N PRO A 292 -6.53 -6.51 -5.98
CA PRO A 292 -7.43 -5.79 -6.89
C PRO A 292 -6.68 -4.87 -7.86
N LEU A 293 -7.06 -4.89 -9.14
CA LEU A 293 -6.45 -4.05 -10.18
C LEU A 293 -6.85 -2.57 -10.10
N TYR A 294 -7.87 -2.21 -9.34
CA TYR A 294 -8.16 -0.80 -9.04
C TYR A 294 -7.21 -0.20 -8.00
N HIS A 295 -6.34 -1.02 -7.38
CA HIS A 295 -5.40 -0.60 -6.37
C HIS A 295 -3.95 -0.61 -6.90
N SER A 296 -3.09 0.28 -6.37
CA SER A 296 -1.69 0.39 -6.80
C SER A 296 -0.88 -0.91 -6.64
N ALA A 297 -1.21 -1.74 -5.66
CA ALA A 297 -0.53 -3.02 -5.46
C ALA A 297 -0.78 -3.98 -6.63
N GLY A 298 -2.02 -4.27 -7.01
CA GLY A 298 -2.34 -5.13 -8.16
C GLY A 298 -1.93 -4.48 -9.48
N ASN A 299 -2.31 -3.21 -9.70
CA ASN A 299 -2.07 -2.56 -10.99
C ASN A 299 -0.60 -2.19 -11.22
N ILE A 300 0.06 -1.50 -10.26
CA ILE A 300 1.40 -0.96 -10.50
C ILE A 300 2.49 -1.98 -10.13
N ILE A 301 2.38 -2.63 -8.97
CA ILE A 301 3.38 -3.62 -8.55
C ILE A 301 3.20 -4.94 -9.33
N GLY A 302 1.95 -5.36 -9.60
CA GLY A 302 1.63 -6.57 -10.38
C GLY A 302 1.72 -6.33 -11.87
N VAL A 303 0.66 -5.74 -12.45
CA VAL A 303 0.54 -5.52 -13.90
C VAL A 303 1.68 -4.65 -14.46
N GLY A 304 2.23 -3.72 -13.66
CA GLY A 304 3.37 -2.91 -14.09
C GLY A 304 4.61 -3.74 -14.45
N GLN A 305 4.79 -4.92 -13.84
CA GLN A 305 5.89 -5.81 -14.21
C GLN A 305 5.68 -6.41 -15.62
N CYS A 306 4.43 -6.70 -15.96
CA CYS A 306 4.08 -7.11 -17.32
C CYS A 306 4.40 -5.99 -18.33
N LEU A 307 3.82 -4.82 -18.15
CA LEU A 307 3.86 -3.75 -19.14
C LEU A 307 5.27 -3.16 -19.36
N ILE A 308 6.07 -3.04 -18.28
CA ILE A 308 7.38 -2.38 -18.31
C ILE A 308 8.50 -3.39 -18.51
N ASN A 309 8.47 -4.50 -17.77
CA ASN A 309 9.59 -5.44 -17.68
C ASN A 309 9.36 -6.74 -18.46
N GLY A 310 8.17 -6.96 -19.02
CA GLY A 310 7.84 -8.10 -19.87
C GLY A 310 7.63 -9.41 -19.11
N LEU A 311 7.25 -9.35 -17.82
CA LEU A 311 6.88 -10.53 -17.04
C LEU A 311 5.46 -10.99 -17.40
N THR A 312 5.18 -12.27 -17.13
CA THR A 312 3.82 -12.82 -17.21
C THR A 312 3.11 -12.59 -15.87
N VAL A 313 1.85 -12.15 -15.91
CA VAL A 313 1.03 -11.94 -14.71
C VAL A 313 -0.24 -12.79 -14.77
N VAL A 314 -0.46 -13.60 -13.76
CA VAL A 314 -1.71 -14.33 -13.53
C VAL A 314 -2.63 -13.46 -12.71
N VAL A 315 -3.69 -12.97 -13.33
CA VAL A 315 -4.70 -12.12 -12.69
C VAL A 315 -5.77 -12.99 -12.03
N LYS A 316 -5.90 -12.87 -10.73
CA LYS A 316 -6.94 -13.54 -9.94
C LYS A 316 -8.18 -12.65 -9.85
N LYS A 317 -9.34 -13.21 -10.16
CA LYS A 317 -10.64 -12.50 -10.06
C LYS A 317 -10.91 -12.03 -8.62
N LYS A 318 -10.79 -12.97 -7.66
CA LYS A 318 -11.00 -12.74 -6.22
C LYS A 318 -10.05 -13.65 -5.42
N PHE A 319 -9.39 -13.09 -4.43
CA PHE A 319 -8.52 -13.85 -3.52
C PHE A 319 -9.25 -15.06 -2.91
N SER A 320 -8.57 -16.20 -2.85
CA SER A 320 -9.02 -17.41 -2.19
C SER A 320 -7.84 -18.08 -1.50
N ALA A 321 -7.86 -18.12 -0.17
CA ALA A 321 -6.78 -18.73 0.61
C ALA A 321 -6.66 -20.24 0.35
N SER A 322 -7.78 -20.93 0.15
CA SER A 322 -7.82 -22.36 -0.07
C SER A 322 -7.27 -22.81 -1.43
N ARG A 323 -7.35 -21.94 -2.46
CA ARG A 323 -6.90 -22.26 -3.83
C ARG A 323 -5.56 -21.62 -4.19
N PHE A 324 -5.00 -20.79 -3.31
CA PHE A 324 -3.82 -19.97 -3.61
C PHE A 324 -2.63 -20.78 -4.14
N TRP A 325 -2.24 -21.83 -3.43
CA TRP A 325 -1.08 -22.65 -3.81
C TRP A 325 -1.37 -23.56 -5.00
N GLU A 326 -2.61 -24.05 -5.15
CA GLU A 326 -3.05 -24.81 -6.32
C GLU A 326 -2.95 -23.97 -7.60
N ASP A 327 -3.40 -22.72 -7.56
CA ASP A 327 -3.25 -21.78 -8.66
C ASP A 327 -1.77 -21.49 -8.97
N CYS A 328 -0.93 -21.31 -7.94
CA CYS A 328 0.51 -21.10 -8.11
C CYS A 328 1.20 -22.30 -8.81
N ILE A 329 0.77 -23.55 -8.49
CA ILE A 329 1.25 -24.75 -9.15
C ILE A 329 0.75 -24.79 -10.59
N LYS A 330 -0.56 -24.62 -10.81
CA LYS A 330 -1.21 -24.69 -12.13
C LYS A 330 -0.56 -23.77 -13.15
N TYR A 331 -0.25 -22.54 -12.73
CA TYR A 331 0.32 -21.52 -13.62
C TYR A 331 1.84 -21.38 -13.50
N ASN A 332 2.52 -22.27 -12.77
CA ASN A 332 3.96 -22.22 -12.53
C ASN A 332 4.46 -20.87 -11.99
N CYS A 333 3.73 -20.25 -11.09
CA CYS A 333 4.08 -18.96 -10.52
C CYS A 333 5.38 -19.05 -9.71
N THR A 334 6.25 -18.05 -9.89
CA THR A 334 7.55 -17.92 -9.21
C THR A 334 7.59 -16.77 -8.23
N VAL A 335 6.66 -15.81 -8.40
CA VAL A 335 6.48 -14.65 -7.54
C VAL A 335 5.01 -14.56 -7.15
N VAL A 336 4.74 -14.27 -5.89
CA VAL A 336 3.38 -13.99 -5.41
C VAL A 336 3.30 -12.60 -4.81
N GLN A 337 2.16 -11.95 -4.99
CA GLN A 337 1.85 -10.72 -4.28
C GLN A 337 1.10 -11.01 -2.99
N TYR A 338 1.36 -10.22 -1.97
CA TYR A 338 0.64 -10.30 -0.70
C TYR A 338 0.36 -8.92 -0.10
N ILE A 339 -0.59 -8.91 0.81
CA ILE A 339 -0.72 -7.97 1.91
C ILE A 339 -0.62 -8.82 3.18
N GLY A 340 -0.10 -8.28 4.29
CA GLY A 340 0.16 -9.07 5.50
C GLY A 340 -1.01 -9.94 5.95
N GLU A 341 -2.25 -9.47 5.77
CA GLU A 341 -3.46 -10.23 6.08
C GLU A 341 -3.65 -11.47 5.17
N ILE A 342 -3.25 -11.41 3.90
CA ILE A 342 -3.25 -12.58 3.01
C ILE A 342 -2.34 -13.67 3.57
N CYS A 343 -1.13 -13.32 4.02
CA CYS A 343 -0.21 -14.29 4.62
C CYS A 343 -0.81 -14.92 5.89
N ARG A 344 -1.51 -14.13 6.70
CA ARG A 344 -2.21 -14.62 7.88
C ARG A 344 -3.34 -15.59 7.51
N TYR A 345 -4.17 -15.24 6.51
CA TYR A 345 -5.24 -16.13 6.03
C TYR A 345 -4.70 -17.44 5.44
N LEU A 346 -3.56 -17.40 4.76
CA LEU A 346 -2.91 -18.61 4.26
C LEU A 346 -2.42 -19.51 5.41
N LEU A 347 -1.86 -18.92 6.46
CA LEU A 347 -1.42 -19.65 7.66
C LEU A 347 -2.59 -20.26 8.46
N SER A 348 -3.77 -19.64 8.41
CA SER A 348 -4.96 -20.17 9.10
C SER A 348 -5.62 -21.35 8.37
N GLN A 349 -5.23 -21.61 7.09
CA GLN A 349 -5.77 -22.77 6.35
C GLN A 349 -5.22 -24.10 6.90
N PRO A 350 -6.02 -25.19 6.81
CA PRO A 350 -5.51 -26.54 7.03
C PRO A 350 -4.33 -26.85 6.11
N VAL A 351 -3.35 -27.59 6.61
CA VAL A 351 -2.17 -27.99 5.82
C VAL A 351 -2.59 -28.85 4.63
N ARG A 352 -2.06 -28.52 3.45
CA ARG A 352 -2.35 -29.22 2.19
C ARG A 352 -1.07 -29.59 1.45
N PRO A 353 -1.06 -30.69 0.66
CA PRO A 353 0.10 -31.07 -0.17
C PRO A 353 0.54 -29.99 -1.15
N SER A 354 -0.38 -29.17 -1.68
CA SER A 354 -0.11 -28.07 -2.60
C SER A 354 0.82 -26.97 -2.03
N GLU A 355 0.94 -26.89 -0.70
CA GLU A 355 1.82 -25.91 -0.04
C GLU A 355 3.32 -26.14 -0.28
N LYS A 356 3.72 -27.31 -0.75
CA LYS A 356 5.13 -27.68 -1.02
C LYS A 356 5.42 -27.94 -2.49
N GLY A 357 4.39 -28.02 -3.34
CA GLY A 357 4.54 -28.37 -4.76
C GLY A 357 4.79 -27.18 -5.69
N HIS A 358 4.76 -25.95 -5.20
CA HIS A 358 4.90 -24.75 -6.01
C HIS A 358 6.36 -24.33 -6.25
N LYS A 359 6.56 -23.45 -7.25
CA LYS A 359 7.87 -22.87 -7.61
C LYS A 359 8.08 -21.45 -7.08
N VAL A 360 7.25 -20.98 -6.18
CA VAL A 360 7.31 -19.62 -5.65
C VAL A 360 8.59 -19.44 -4.83
N ARG A 361 9.44 -18.53 -5.29
CA ARG A 361 10.72 -18.19 -4.65
C ARG A 361 10.68 -16.85 -3.91
N LEU A 362 9.75 -15.96 -4.30
CA LEU A 362 9.66 -14.59 -3.84
C LEU A 362 8.21 -14.23 -3.54
N ALA A 363 7.94 -13.70 -2.38
CA ALA A 363 6.68 -13.03 -2.07
C ALA A 363 6.93 -11.52 -1.95
N VAL A 364 6.13 -10.70 -2.65
CA VAL A 364 6.28 -9.23 -2.68
C VAL A 364 5.02 -8.58 -2.14
N GLY A 365 5.18 -7.72 -1.15
CA GLY A 365 4.04 -7.05 -0.56
C GLY A 365 4.40 -6.10 0.57
N ASN A 366 3.41 -5.80 1.39
CA ASN A 366 3.54 -4.87 2.50
C ASN A 366 2.65 -5.26 3.68
N GLY A 367 3.00 -4.75 4.86
CA GLY A 367 2.21 -4.91 6.08
C GLY A 367 2.33 -6.29 6.73
N LEU A 368 3.42 -7.03 6.48
CA LEU A 368 3.65 -8.34 7.07
C LEU A 368 4.09 -8.19 8.53
N ARG A 369 3.29 -8.74 9.43
CA ARG A 369 3.62 -8.73 10.87
C ARG A 369 4.80 -9.67 11.17
N PRO A 370 5.66 -9.32 12.14
CA PRO A 370 6.81 -10.14 12.53
C PRO A 370 6.46 -11.59 12.85
N SER A 371 5.41 -11.80 13.61
CA SER A 371 4.93 -13.14 14.02
C SER A 371 4.47 -14.01 12.84
N VAL A 372 4.02 -13.38 11.76
CA VAL A 372 3.55 -14.04 10.53
C VAL A 372 4.71 -14.35 9.59
N TRP A 373 5.75 -13.52 9.58
CA TRP A 373 6.86 -13.58 8.63
C TRP A 373 7.60 -14.94 8.66
N GLU A 374 8.05 -15.36 9.82
CA GLU A 374 8.80 -16.60 9.98
C GLU A 374 7.96 -17.81 9.67
N ALA A 375 6.77 -17.88 10.27
CA ALA A 375 5.82 -18.97 10.05
C ALA A 375 5.45 -19.12 8.57
N PHE A 376 5.28 -18.01 7.84
CA PHE A 376 4.97 -18.01 6.41
C PHE A 376 6.13 -18.59 5.59
N MET A 377 7.35 -18.12 5.80
CA MET A 377 8.53 -18.62 5.09
C MET A 377 8.77 -20.11 5.37
N GLU A 378 8.64 -20.52 6.60
CA GLU A 378 8.91 -21.88 7.04
C GLU A 378 7.85 -22.87 6.53
N ARG A 379 6.56 -22.55 6.73
CA ARG A 379 5.46 -23.41 6.30
C ARG A 379 5.42 -23.57 4.78
N PHE A 380 5.53 -22.49 4.04
CA PHE A 380 5.36 -22.54 2.58
C PHE A 380 6.68 -22.68 1.81
N GLY A 381 7.83 -22.58 2.44
CA GLY A 381 9.14 -22.75 1.80
C GLY A 381 9.50 -21.60 0.86
N VAL A 382 8.93 -20.41 1.05
CA VAL A 382 9.25 -19.21 0.25
C VAL A 382 10.62 -18.67 0.65
N ALA A 383 11.55 -18.61 -0.30
CA ALA A 383 12.94 -18.29 -0.01
C ALA A 383 13.19 -16.82 0.36
N GLN A 384 12.35 -15.90 -0.16
CA GLN A 384 12.54 -14.46 0.02
C GLN A 384 11.20 -13.75 0.20
N ILE A 385 11.16 -12.83 1.16
CA ILE A 385 10.11 -11.84 1.31
C ILE A 385 10.65 -10.48 0.83
N GLY A 386 9.94 -9.87 -0.10
CA GLY A 386 10.19 -8.51 -0.59
C GLY A 386 9.20 -7.54 0.03
N GLU A 387 9.44 -7.15 1.29
CA GLU A 387 8.61 -6.19 2.00
C GLU A 387 8.91 -4.78 1.53
N PHE A 388 7.87 -3.97 1.29
CA PHE A 388 8.02 -2.55 1.00
C PHE A 388 7.01 -1.71 1.77
N TYR A 389 7.35 -0.46 1.96
CA TYR A 389 6.47 0.57 2.51
C TYR A 389 6.19 1.63 1.44
N GLY A 390 4.94 2.02 1.33
CA GLY A 390 4.49 3.11 0.46
C GLY A 390 2.99 3.28 0.50
N ALA A 391 2.53 4.42 0.01
CA ALA A 391 1.13 4.70 -0.27
C ALA A 391 0.98 5.15 -1.73
N THR A 392 -0.22 5.08 -2.28
CA THR A 392 -0.48 5.43 -3.69
C THR A 392 0.01 6.84 -4.03
N GLU A 393 -0.22 7.80 -3.16
CA GLU A 393 0.18 9.21 -3.30
C GLU A 393 1.59 9.51 -2.77
N CYS A 394 2.18 8.61 -1.98
CA CYS A 394 3.43 8.83 -1.25
C CYS A 394 4.63 9.10 -2.18
N ASN A 395 5.48 10.06 -1.82
CA ASN A 395 6.75 10.33 -2.51
C ASN A 395 7.98 9.76 -1.78
N CYS A 396 7.76 9.02 -0.70
CA CYS A 396 8.78 8.30 0.06
C CYS A 396 8.42 6.80 0.09
N SER A 397 9.23 5.97 -0.57
CA SER A 397 9.07 4.52 -0.56
C SER A 397 10.29 3.89 0.09
N ILE A 398 10.07 2.87 0.90
CA ILE A 398 11.12 2.15 1.62
C ILE A 398 10.97 0.67 1.27
N ALA A 399 12.07 -0.07 1.13
CA ALA A 399 12.01 -1.50 0.83
C ALA A 399 13.07 -2.29 1.60
N ASN A 400 12.68 -3.49 2.00
CA ASN A 400 13.56 -4.50 2.53
C ASN A 400 14.23 -5.26 1.36
N MET A 401 15.43 -4.82 0.97
CA MET A 401 16.11 -5.34 -0.22
C MET A 401 17.01 -6.55 0.06
N ASP A 402 17.36 -6.81 1.32
CA ASP A 402 18.29 -7.90 1.68
C ASP A 402 17.60 -9.13 2.27
N GLY A 403 16.33 -9.02 2.66
CA GLY A 403 15.50 -10.11 3.17
C GLY A 403 16.03 -10.75 4.46
N LYS A 404 17.06 -10.16 5.10
CA LYS A 404 17.78 -10.77 6.20
C LYS A 404 17.23 -10.42 7.58
N VAL A 405 16.76 -9.21 7.76
CA VAL A 405 16.22 -8.76 9.04
C VAL A 405 14.70 -8.88 8.97
N ARG A 406 14.19 -9.75 9.78
CA ARG A 406 12.78 -9.97 10.00
C ARG A 406 12.28 -8.80 10.83
N ASN A 407 11.15 -8.21 10.51
CA ASN A 407 10.45 -7.16 11.25
C ASN A 407 10.73 -5.70 10.86
N TYR A 408 11.48 -5.39 9.81
CA TYR A 408 11.58 -4.02 9.34
C TYR A 408 10.92 -3.83 7.96
N ILE A 409 10.29 -2.69 7.77
CA ILE A 409 9.57 -2.35 6.53
C ILE A 409 10.47 -1.86 5.42
N GLY A 410 11.73 -1.73 5.67
CA GLY A 410 12.69 -1.28 4.71
C GLY A 410 13.81 -0.48 5.33
N PHE A 411 14.74 -0.09 4.48
CA PHE A 411 15.91 0.62 4.90
C PHE A 411 16.12 1.88 4.06
N PHE A 412 16.83 2.80 4.67
CA PHE A 412 17.19 4.07 4.10
C PHE A 412 18.65 4.03 3.61
N PRO A 413 18.93 4.07 2.29
CA PRO A 413 20.30 4.07 1.82
C PRO A 413 20.99 5.38 2.18
N LEU A 414 22.15 5.26 2.84
CA LEU A 414 23.15 6.32 2.95
C LEU A 414 22.80 7.47 3.92
N LYS A 415 22.78 7.15 5.22
CA LYS A 415 22.89 8.16 6.27
C LYS A 415 24.07 9.15 6.09
N PRO A 416 25.22 8.75 5.47
CA PRO A 416 26.34 9.67 5.21
C PRO A 416 26.11 10.72 4.14
N TRP A 417 25.14 10.53 3.23
CA TRP A 417 25.01 11.35 2.03
C TRP A 417 23.82 12.31 2.04
N ASN A 418 23.18 12.55 3.20
CA ASN A 418 22.07 13.50 3.37
C ASN A 418 20.96 13.41 2.29
N LEU A 419 20.76 12.24 1.68
CA LEU A 419 19.68 12.02 0.73
C LEU A 419 18.31 12.13 1.40
N PHE A 420 18.28 11.99 2.74
CA PHE A 420 17.10 12.14 3.57
C PHE A 420 17.50 12.85 4.88
N GLU A 421 17.03 14.05 5.04
CA GLU A 421 17.22 14.84 6.24
C GLU A 421 16.23 14.36 7.31
N THR A 422 16.71 14.02 8.50
CA THR A 422 15.86 13.82 9.67
C THR A 422 15.75 15.16 10.42
N ALA A 423 14.56 15.70 10.55
CA ALA A 423 14.33 16.88 11.36
C ALA A 423 14.08 16.44 12.80
N GLY A 424 15.07 16.60 13.68
CA GLY A 424 14.91 16.58 15.12
C GLY A 424 14.62 15.23 15.79
N VAL A 425 14.70 14.08 15.07
CA VAL A 425 14.46 12.75 15.67
C VAL A 425 15.77 11.99 15.78
N SER A 426 16.07 11.50 16.98
CA SER A 426 17.26 10.67 17.27
C SER A 426 17.03 9.22 16.82
N VAL A 427 18.15 8.48 16.75
CA VAL A 427 18.10 7.01 16.55
C VAL A 427 17.33 6.37 17.69
N CYS A 428 16.45 5.42 17.35
CA CYS A 428 15.53 4.72 18.28
C CYS A 428 14.38 5.57 18.84
N GLU A 429 14.22 6.82 18.40
CA GLU A 429 13.04 7.62 18.75
C GLU A 429 11.94 7.45 17.70
N PRO A 430 10.66 7.31 18.11
CA PRO A 430 9.52 7.35 17.20
C PRO A 430 9.39 8.73 16.54
N GLY A 431 9.21 8.75 15.22
CA GLY A 431 9.02 9.98 14.46
C GLY A 431 8.06 9.82 13.28
N LEU A 432 7.37 10.91 12.94
CA LEU A 432 6.51 10.94 11.77
C LEU A 432 7.35 10.87 10.49
N LEU A 433 7.02 9.92 9.62
CA LEU A 433 7.65 9.85 8.30
C LEU A 433 7.15 10.98 7.41
N VAL A 434 8.09 11.77 6.90
CA VAL A 434 7.81 12.86 5.96
C VAL A 434 8.69 12.73 4.71
N GLY A 435 8.13 13.07 3.55
CA GLY A 435 8.84 13.03 2.28
C GLY A 435 9.05 14.42 1.70
N ARG A 436 10.31 14.90 1.61
CA ARG A 436 10.60 16.20 1.00
C ARG A 436 10.06 16.28 -0.42
N ILE A 437 9.30 17.33 -0.72
CA ILE A 437 8.71 17.56 -2.03
C ILE A 437 9.71 18.34 -2.91
N ASN A 438 9.95 17.82 -4.11
CA ASN A 438 10.62 18.52 -5.19
C ASN A 438 9.88 18.18 -6.50
N GLN A 439 9.13 19.14 -7.02
CA GLN A 439 8.27 18.94 -8.19
C GLN A 439 9.08 18.71 -9.50
N GLN A 440 10.36 19.10 -9.52
CA GLN A 440 11.25 18.90 -10.66
C GLN A 440 11.94 17.53 -10.64
N ASP A 441 11.98 16.85 -9.48
CA ASP A 441 12.57 15.52 -9.35
C ASP A 441 11.48 14.45 -9.36
N PRO A 442 11.37 13.60 -10.41
CA PRO A 442 10.33 12.57 -10.51
C PRO A 442 10.32 11.58 -9.33
N LEU A 443 11.45 11.44 -8.62
CA LEU A 443 11.53 10.56 -7.44
C LEU A 443 10.95 11.21 -6.18
N ARG A 444 10.90 12.56 -6.12
CA ARG A 444 10.45 13.34 -4.97
C ARG A 444 9.18 14.15 -5.23
N ARG A 445 8.64 14.03 -6.43
CA ARG A 445 7.41 14.71 -6.82
C ARG A 445 6.22 14.18 -6.02
N PHE A 446 5.35 15.09 -5.58
CA PHE A 446 4.06 14.79 -4.96
C PHE A 446 2.95 15.33 -5.86
N ASP A 447 2.12 14.44 -6.41
CA ASP A 447 1.09 14.78 -7.38
C ASP A 447 -0.27 15.07 -6.73
N GLY A 448 -0.45 14.66 -5.47
CA GLY A 448 -1.64 14.94 -4.67
C GLY A 448 -2.88 14.15 -5.09
N TYR A 449 -4.02 14.77 -4.87
CA TYR A 449 -5.35 14.23 -5.17
C TYR A 449 -6.10 15.14 -6.15
N ALA A 450 -7.16 14.64 -6.77
CA ALA A 450 -8.07 15.45 -7.58
C ALA A 450 -8.64 16.62 -6.75
N ASN A 451 -8.95 16.38 -5.48
CA ASN A 451 -9.37 17.42 -4.54
C ASN A 451 -8.14 18.15 -3.98
N GLN A 452 -8.06 19.48 -4.25
CA GLN A 452 -6.93 20.32 -3.84
C GLN A 452 -6.83 20.51 -2.31
N ASP A 453 -7.95 20.57 -1.59
CA ASP A 453 -7.93 20.72 -0.13
C ASP A 453 -7.44 19.44 0.55
N ALA A 454 -7.76 18.27 0.01
CA ALA A 454 -7.20 17.01 0.45
C ALA A 454 -5.68 16.96 0.20
N THR A 455 -5.21 17.55 -0.89
CA THR A 455 -3.78 17.68 -1.22
C THR A 455 -3.06 18.59 -0.22
N LYS A 456 -3.59 19.79 0.05
CA LYS A 456 -3.01 20.76 0.99
C LYS A 456 -2.84 20.18 2.40
N LYS A 457 -3.83 19.40 2.88
CA LYS A 457 -3.79 18.73 4.19
C LYS A 457 -2.65 17.71 4.33
N LYS A 458 -2.05 17.28 3.23
CA LYS A 458 -0.92 16.33 3.20
C LYS A 458 0.44 17.02 3.04
N ILE A 459 0.49 18.34 3.06
CA ILE A 459 1.74 19.10 2.89
C ILE A 459 2.03 19.86 4.17
N ALA A 460 3.24 19.68 4.70
CA ALA A 460 3.83 20.54 5.74
C ALA A 460 4.88 21.46 5.12
N HIS A 461 5.01 22.65 5.69
CA HIS A 461 5.97 23.66 5.26
C HIS A 461 7.03 23.91 6.33
N ASN A 462 8.24 24.33 5.91
CA ASN A 462 9.36 24.66 6.80
C ASN A 462 9.77 23.51 7.72
N VAL A 463 9.80 22.28 7.19
CA VAL A 463 10.10 21.07 7.98
C VAL A 463 11.59 20.89 8.18
N PHE A 464 12.40 20.98 7.12
CA PHE A 464 13.85 20.79 7.15
C PHE A 464 14.59 22.12 7.05
N LYS A 465 14.05 23.07 6.30
CA LYS A 465 14.59 24.41 6.11
C LYS A 465 13.48 25.40 5.73
N LYS A 466 13.76 26.70 5.87
CA LYS A 466 12.84 27.77 5.48
C LYS A 466 12.43 27.61 4.00
N ASN A 467 11.13 27.72 3.73
CA ASN A 467 10.50 27.62 2.40
C ASN A 467 10.57 26.22 1.74
N ASP A 468 10.80 25.14 2.47
CA ASP A 468 10.61 23.82 1.93
C ASP A 468 9.19 23.30 2.16
N SER A 469 8.85 22.21 1.47
CA SER A 469 7.59 21.49 1.62
C SER A 469 7.86 19.99 1.73
N ALA A 470 7.09 19.33 2.57
CA ALA A 470 7.17 17.89 2.76
C ALA A 470 5.79 17.25 2.78
N TYR A 471 5.70 16.07 2.19
CA TYR A 471 4.52 15.20 2.28
C TYR A 471 4.45 14.56 3.66
N LEU A 472 3.27 14.61 4.27
CA LEU A 472 2.96 13.97 5.55
C LEU A 472 2.38 12.58 5.29
N SER A 473 3.12 11.52 5.64
CA SER A 473 2.64 10.14 5.48
C SER A 473 1.46 9.85 6.43
N GLY A 474 1.53 10.35 7.64
CA GLY A 474 0.64 9.99 8.73
C GLY A 474 1.09 8.73 9.47
N ASP A 475 2.26 8.18 9.15
CA ASP A 475 2.79 6.96 9.77
C ASP A 475 3.99 7.29 10.66
N VAL A 476 4.04 6.71 11.85
CA VAL A 476 5.11 6.86 12.83
C VAL A 476 6.05 5.66 12.72
N LEU A 477 7.33 5.92 12.51
CA LEU A 477 8.38 4.93 12.36
C LEU A 477 9.48 5.13 13.40
N VAL A 478 10.24 4.07 13.66
CA VAL A 478 11.49 4.10 14.44
C VAL A 478 12.61 3.60 13.56
N MET A 479 13.76 4.28 13.60
CA MET A 479 14.98 3.89 12.89
C MET A 479 16.03 3.40 13.87
N ASP A 480 16.60 2.21 13.66
CA ASP A 480 17.71 1.71 14.49
C ASP A 480 19.08 2.31 14.10
N GLU A 481 20.13 1.92 14.82
CA GLU A 481 21.51 2.40 14.58
C GLU A 481 22.05 1.99 13.19
N LEU A 482 21.56 0.90 12.62
CA LEU A 482 21.95 0.42 11.30
C LEU A 482 21.12 1.04 10.17
N GLY A 483 20.12 1.88 10.49
CA GLY A 483 19.25 2.55 9.52
C GLY A 483 18.08 1.69 9.05
N TYR A 484 17.75 0.63 9.75
CA TYR A 484 16.51 -0.12 9.51
C TYR A 484 15.33 0.61 10.13
N MET A 485 14.19 0.63 9.40
CA MET A 485 12.98 1.31 9.81
C MET A 485 11.88 0.33 10.18
N TYR A 486 11.26 0.59 11.31
CA TYR A 486 10.18 -0.21 11.88
C TYR A 486 8.93 0.62 11.97
N PHE A 487 7.81 0.08 11.49
CA PHE A 487 6.50 0.70 11.65
C PHE A 487 6.07 0.61 13.12
N ARG A 488 5.58 1.71 13.67
CA ARG A 488 5.05 1.76 15.03
C ARG A 488 3.55 1.92 15.05
N ASP A 489 3.04 2.97 14.41
CA ASP A 489 1.61 3.26 14.40
C ASP A 489 1.25 4.30 13.34
N ARG A 490 -0.03 4.61 13.21
CA ARG A 490 -0.53 5.74 12.44
C ARG A 490 -0.83 6.93 13.34
N SER A 491 -0.45 8.10 12.88
CA SER A 491 -0.84 9.36 13.51
C SER A 491 -2.37 9.49 13.47
N GLY A 492 -3.02 9.47 14.65
CA GLY A 492 -4.47 9.51 14.79
C GLY A 492 -5.14 8.15 15.13
N ASP A 493 -4.43 7.03 14.98
CA ASP A 493 -4.90 5.74 15.47
C ASP A 493 -4.43 5.48 16.91
N THR A 494 -3.27 6.01 17.30
CA THR A 494 -2.84 6.05 18.71
C THR A 494 -3.80 6.90 19.53
N PHE A 495 -4.23 6.39 20.66
CA PHE A 495 -5.02 7.15 21.63
C PHE A 495 -4.31 7.24 22.97
N ARG A 496 -4.66 8.27 23.76
CA ARG A 496 -4.11 8.48 25.10
C ARG A 496 -5.10 7.96 26.14
N TRP A 497 -4.61 7.10 27.02
CA TRP A 497 -5.38 6.56 28.13
C TRP A 497 -4.58 6.62 29.43
N ARG A 498 -5.13 7.24 30.48
CA ARG A 498 -4.48 7.38 31.80
C ARG A 498 -3.05 7.95 31.74
N GLY A 499 -2.82 8.91 30.86
CA GLY A 499 -1.51 9.54 30.67
C GLY A 499 -0.57 8.82 29.71
N GLU A 500 -0.86 7.56 29.33
CA GLU A 500 -0.05 6.72 28.44
C GLU A 500 -0.58 6.72 27.00
N ASN A 501 0.33 6.63 26.04
CA ASN A 501 -0.03 6.45 24.62
C ASN A 501 -0.22 4.96 24.32
N VAL A 502 -1.37 4.61 23.76
CA VAL A 502 -1.71 3.24 23.36
C VAL A 502 -1.67 3.13 21.84
N SER A 503 -0.77 2.31 21.31
CA SER A 503 -0.71 1.96 19.89
C SER A 503 -1.77 0.93 19.57
N THR A 504 -2.71 1.29 18.69
CA THR A 504 -3.78 0.36 18.30
C THR A 504 -3.23 -0.86 17.57
N THR A 505 -2.24 -0.66 16.72
CA THR A 505 -1.62 -1.74 15.92
C THR A 505 -0.87 -2.74 16.81
N GLU A 506 -0.19 -2.27 17.86
CA GLU A 506 0.51 -3.15 18.80
C GLU A 506 -0.49 -4.02 19.57
N VAL A 507 -1.55 -3.41 20.11
CA VAL A 507 -2.60 -4.14 20.84
C VAL A 507 -3.33 -5.11 19.91
N GLU A 508 -3.69 -4.71 18.68
CA GLU A 508 -4.28 -5.60 17.66
C GLU A 508 -3.40 -6.82 17.41
N GLY A 509 -2.08 -6.62 17.28
CA GLY A 509 -1.13 -7.70 17.07
C GLY A 509 -1.12 -8.72 18.19
N VAL A 510 -1.09 -8.25 19.44
CA VAL A 510 -1.12 -9.11 20.64
C VAL A 510 -2.45 -9.86 20.72
N LEU A 511 -3.58 -9.16 20.62
CA LEU A 511 -4.91 -9.76 20.72
C LEU A 511 -5.18 -10.78 19.61
N SER A 512 -4.83 -10.46 18.37
CA SER A 512 -4.97 -11.38 17.24
C SER A 512 -4.16 -12.66 17.45
N SER A 513 -2.93 -12.54 17.97
CA SER A 513 -2.08 -13.69 18.28
C SER A 513 -2.67 -14.57 19.38
N LEU A 514 -3.15 -13.98 20.47
CA LEU A 514 -3.79 -14.68 21.59
C LEU A 514 -5.06 -15.44 21.19
N LEU A 515 -5.78 -14.91 20.19
CA LEU A 515 -7.05 -15.45 19.69
C LEU A 515 -6.88 -16.32 18.42
N GLY A 516 -5.71 -16.91 18.20
CA GLY A 516 -5.47 -17.81 17.08
C GLY A 516 -5.52 -17.11 15.71
N GLN A 517 -5.01 -15.89 15.61
CA GLN A 517 -4.97 -15.06 14.39
C GLN A 517 -6.34 -14.55 13.94
N THR A 518 -7.26 -14.34 14.87
CA THR A 518 -8.58 -13.76 14.64
C THR A 518 -8.46 -12.27 14.24
N ASP A 519 -9.42 -11.77 13.46
CA ASP A 519 -9.52 -10.34 13.12
C ASP A 519 -9.90 -9.53 14.36
N VAL A 520 -9.07 -8.55 14.69
CA VAL A 520 -9.28 -7.64 15.81
C VAL A 520 -9.03 -6.20 15.38
N ALA A 521 -9.99 -5.32 15.64
CA ALA A 521 -9.84 -3.88 15.49
C ALA A 521 -9.74 -3.21 16.86
N VAL A 522 -8.66 -2.48 17.12
CA VAL A 522 -8.50 -1.69 18.36
C VAL A 522 -8.61 -0.21 18.05
N TYR A 523 -9.37 0.51 18.87
CA TYR A 523 -9.61 1.94 18.71
C TYR A 523 -9.91 2.60 20.06
N GLY A 524 -9.73 3.92 20.12
CA GLY A 524 -10.05 4.70 21.31
C GLY A 524 -11.47 5.27 21.23
N VAL A 525 -12.25 5.10 22.30
CA VAL A 525 -13.60 5.67 22.47
C VAL A 525 -13.60 6.72 23.57
N ALA A 526 -14.28 7.83 23.34
CA ALA A 526 -14.43 8.87 24.35
C ALA A 526 -15.46 8.42 25.42
N VAL A 527 -15.12 8.64 26.70
CA VAL A 527 -16.04 8.43 27.81
C VAL A 527 -16.27 9.78 28.48
N PRO A 528 -17.54 10.21 28.65
CA PRO A 528 -17.86 11.47 29.29
C PRO A 528 -17.19 11.62 30.67
N GLY A 529 -16.61 12.79 30.94
CA GLY A 529 -15.96 13.08 32.23
C GLY A 529 -14.59 12.45 32.44
N VAL A 530 -14.03 11.73 31.44
CA VAL A 530 -12.71 11.10 31.53
C VAL A 530 -11.77 11.70 30.50
N GLU A 531 -10.55 12.06 30.92
CA GLU A 531 -9.52 12.59 30.03
C GLU A 531 -8.92 11.46 29.17
N GLY A 532 -8.79 11.73 27.87
CA GLY A 532 -8.28 10.76 26.89
C GLY A 532 -9.39 9.91 26.26
N LYS A 533 -9.02 8.70 25.80
CA LYS A 533 -9.94 7.73 25.20
C LYS A 533 -9.70 6.36 25.79
N ALA A 534 -10.76 5.68 26.19
CA ALA A 534 -10.70 4.31 26.64
C ALA A 534 -10.45 3.35 25.45
N GLY A 535 -9.62 2.34 25.64
CA GLY A 535 -9.37 1.34 24.61
C GLY A 535 -10.60 0.44 24.42
N MET A 536 -11.02 0.26 23.16
CA MET A 536 -12.05 -0.69 22.76
C MET A 536 -11.51 -1.64 21.70
N ALA A 537 -11.82 -2.92 21.82
CA ALA A 537 -11.44 -3.96 20.86
C ALA A 537 -12.69 -4.62 20.26
N ALA A 538 -12.85 -4.52 18.94
CA ALA A 538 -13.82 -5.31 18.19
C ALA A 538 -13.15 -6.61 17.74
N ILE A 539 -13.72 -7.75 18.11
CA ILE A 539 -13.19 -9.09 17.88
C ILE A 539 -14.17 -9.86 17.00
N ALA A 540 -13.65 -10.40 15.87
CA ALA A 540 -14.46 -11.26 15.01
C ALA A 540 -14.65 -12.63 15.68
N ASN A 541 -15.92 -13.01 15.94
CA ASN A 541 -16.27 -14.31 16.49
C ASN A 541 -17.57 -14.82 15.86
N SER A 542 -17.44 -15.75 14.94
CA SER A 542 -18.59 -16.40 14.29
C SER A 542 -19.20 -17.56 15.09
N ALA A 543 -18.55 -17.99 16.18
CA ALA A 543 -18.99 -19.14 16.98
C ALA A 543 -20.13 -18.80 17.98
N GLY A 544 -20.49 -17.52 18.12
CA GLY A 544 -21.62 -17.05 18.94
C GLY A 544 -21.39 -17.00 20.45
N SER A 545 -20.34 -17.65 20.98
CA SER A 545 -19.94 -17.57 22.40
C SER A 545 -18.50 -17.08 22.51
N PHE A 546 -18.26 -16.11 23.39
CA PHE A 546 -16.92 -15.59 23.67
C PHE A 546 -16.61 -15.72 25.16
N ASP A 547 -15.52 -16.43 25.50
CA ASP A 547 -15.09 -16.59 26.87
C ASP A 547 -14.30 -15.38 27.36
N CYS A 548 -15.03 -14.40 27.90
CA CYS A 548 -14.47 -13.18 28.48
C CYS A 548 -13.51 -13.45 29.65
N SER A 549 -13.71 -14.55 30.41
CA SER A 549 -12.89 -14.86 31.59
C SER A 549 -11.51 -15.37 31.18
N SER A 550 -11.47 -16.32 30.25
CA SER A 550 -10.20 -16.80 29.68
C SER A 550 -9.47 -15.67 28.95
N PHE A 551 -10.20 -14.87 28.17
CA PHE A 551 -9.61 -13.72 27.47
C PHE A 551 -8.97 -12.72 28.44
N LEU A 552 -9.65 -12.38 29.54
CA LEU A 552 -9.10 -11.45 30.53
C LEU A 552 -7.78 -11.97 31.13
N GLN A 553 -7.70 -13.27 31.45
CA GLN A 553 -6.47 -13.88 31.97
C GLN A 553 -5.33 -13.79 30.93
N MET A 554 -5.60 -14.03 29.67
CA MET A 554 -4.61 -13.93 28.60
C MET A 554 -4.07 -12.49 28.44
N ILE A 555 -4.94 -11.49 28.39
CA ILE A 555 -4.51 -10.09 28.22
C ILE A 555 -3.81 -9.54 29.47
N GLN A 556 -4.16 -10.01 30.65
CA GLN A 556 -3.46 -9.62 31.89
C GLN A 556 -1.99 -10.04 31.90
N ARG A 557 -1.66 -11.15 31.26
CA ARG A 557 -0.28 -11.66 31.12
C ARG A 557 0.49 -11.01 29.97
N SER A 558 -0.21 -10.51 28.95
CA SER A 558 0.40 -10.10 27.69
C SER A 558 0.40 -8.58 27.45
N LEU A 559 -0.46 -7.82 28.14
CA LEU A 559 -0.60 -6.38 27.97
C LEU A 559 -0.46 -5.64 29.30
N PRO A 560 0.23 -4.49 29.31
CA PRO A 560 0.25 -3.62 30.48
C PRO A 560 -1.15 -3.07 30.77
N PRO A 561 -1.48 -2.71 32.03
CA PRO A 561 -2.84 -2.30 32.41
C PRO A 561 -3.46 -1.20 31.56
N TYR A 562 -2.67 -0.21 31.13
CA TYR A 562 -3.16 0.92 30.32
C TYR A 562 -3.50 0.53 28.88
N ALA A 563 -2.94 -0.57 28.35
CA ALA A 563 -3.17 -1.04 26.98
C ALA A 563 -4.27 -2.12 26.89
N ARG A 564 -4.77 -2.61 28.02
CA ARG A 564 -5.87 -3.58 28.05
C ARG A 564 -7.16 -2.91 27.61
N PRO A 565 -7.93 -3.49 26.66
CA PRO A 565 -9.22 -2.93 26.27
C PRO A 565 -10.16 -2.80 27.47
N VAL A 566 -10.71 -1.60 27.63
CA VAL A 566 -11.75 -1.30 28.62
C VAL A 566 -13.10 -1.82 28.13
N PHE A 567 -13.30 -1.75 26.80
CA PHE A 567 -14.52 -2.26 26.17
C PHE A 567 -14.16 -3.35 25.16
N LEU A 568 -15.01 -4.37 25.07
CA LEU A 568 -14.97 -5.37 24.01
C LEU A 568 -16.26 -5.28 23.19
N ARG A 569 -16.16 -5.51 21.90
CA ARG A 569 -17.26 -5.69 20.98
C ARG A 569 -17.07 -7.01 20.25
N ILE A 570 -18.01 -7.91 20.38
CA ILE A 570 -17.98 -9.22 19.75
C ILE A 570 -18.94 -9.19 18.57
N SER A 571 -18.40 -9.32 17.37
CA SER A 571 -19.16 -9.26 16.12
C SER A 571 -18.83 -10.47 15.24
N PRO A 572 -19.74 -10.89 14.35
CA PRO A 572 -19.47 -12.03 13.45
C PRO A 572 -18.24 -11.80 12.55
N HIS A 573 -17.97 -10.55 12.18
CA HIS A 573 -16.85 -10.14 11.34
C HIS A 573 -16.44 -8.70 11.65
N VAL A 574 -15.22 -8.34 11.31
CA VAL A 574 -14.71 -6.97 11.33
C VAL A 574 -14.59 -6.46 9.90
N ASP A 575 -15.16 -5.28 9.62
CA ASP A 575 -15.16 -4.70 8.28
C ASP A 575 -13.74 -4.41 7.81
N THR A 576 -13.44 -4.79 6.56
CA THR A 576 -12.17 -4.52 5.91
C THR A 576 -12.36 -3.80 4.57
N THR A 577 -11.31 -3.14 4.10
CA THR A 577 -11.26 -2.61 2.73
C THR A 577 -11.05 -3.78 1.74
N GLY A 578 -11.23 -3.52 0.44
CA GLY A 578 -10.87 -4.50 -0.60
C GLY A 578 -9.38 -4.90 -0.61
N THR A 579 -8.54 -4.19 0.14
CA THR A 579 -7.13 -4.52 0.42
C THR A 579 -6.94 -5.04 1.84
N PHE A 580 -7.96 -5.63 2.43
CA PHE A 580 -7.97 -6.27 3.76
C PHE A 580 -7.51 -5.37 4.92
N LYS A 581 -7.57 -4.04 4.77
CA LYS A 581 -7.31 -3.12 5.88
C LYS A 581 -8.57 -2.96 6.73
N ILE A 582 -8.43 -3.13 8.03
CA ILE A 582 -9.51 -2.96 9.00
C ILE A 582 -10.08 -1.53 8.93
N GLN A 583 -11.38 -1.42 8.86
CA GLN A 583 -12.13 -0.16 8.86
C GLN A 583 -12.65 0.15 10.26
N LYS A 584 -12.13 1.21 10.87
CA LYS A 584 -12.47 1.58 12.26
C LYS A 584 -13.51 2.68 12.37
N THR A 585 -13.82 3.40 11.29
CA THR A 585 -14.65 4.63 11.33
C THR A 585 -16.07 4.36 11.87
N ARG A 586 -16.72 3.29 11.41
CA ARG A 586 -18.04 2.89 11.90
C ARG A 586 -17.96 2.48 13.37
N LEU A 587 -16.99 1.65 13.72
CA LEU A 587 -16.77 1.16 15.08
C LEU A 587 -16.51 2.31 16.07
N GLN A 588 -15.71 3.31 15.68
CA GLN A 588 -15.43 4.50 16.49
C GLN A 588 -16.65 5.38 16.69
N ARG A 589 -17.53 5.52 15.68
CA ARG A 589 -18.75 6.31 15.74
C ARG A 589 -19.80 5.66 16.62
N GLU A 590 -19.98 4.36 16.49
CA GLU A 590 -20.94 3.58 17.29
C GLU A 590 -20.44 3.41 18.74
N GLY A 591 -19.11 3.34 18.93
CA GLY A 591 -18.48 3.24 20.25
C GLY A 591 -19.00 2.04 21.04
N TYR A 592 -19.28 2.29 22.33
CA TYR A 592 -19.82 1.29 23.27
C TYR A 592 -21.32 1.47 23.56
N ASP A 593 -22.06 2.22 22.70
CA ASP A 593 -23.50 2.42 22.83
C ASP A 593 -24.26 1.18 22.30
N PRO A 594 -24.92 0.40 23.18
CA PRO A 594 -25.62 -0.82 22.78
C PRO A 594 -26.86 -0.57 21.90
N ARG A 595 -27.34 0.68 21.81
CA ARG A 595 -28.50 1.05 20.97
C ARG A 595 -28.13 1.23 19.51
N LEU A 596 -26.84 1.41 19.21
CA LEU A 596 -26.31 1.68 17.86
C LEU A 596 -25.81 0.42 17.14
N THR A 597 -25.83 -0.74 17.80
CA THR A 597 -25.35 -2.01 17.24
C THR A 597 -26.09 -3.20 17.83
N THR A 598 -26.16 -4.27 17.07
CA THR A 598 -26.66 -5.58 17.53
C THR A 598 -25.55 -6.48 18.08
N ASP A 599 -24.29 -6.05 18.00
CA ASP A 599 -23.15 -6.79 18.51
C ASP A 599 -23.13 -6.78 20.04
N GLN A 600 -22.56 -7.81 20.63
CA GLN A 600 -22.39 -7.88 22.08
C GLN A 600 -21.27 -6.95 22.53
N ILE A 601 -21.57 -6.07 23.48
CA ILE A 601 -20.58 -5.16 24.06
C ILE A 601 -20.35 -5.55 25.52
N TYR A 602 -19.07 -5.49 25.94
CA TYR A 602 -18.67 -5.78 27.31
C TYR A 602 -17.80 -4.65 27.87
N PHE A 603 -17.90 -4.39 29.15
CA PHE A 603 -17.14 -3.42 29.92
C PHE A 603 -16.25 -4.11 30.96
N LEU A 604 -14.97 -3.74 31.05
CA LEU A 604 -14.05 -4.26 32.04
C LEU A 604 -14.31 -3.64 33.42
N ASN A 605 -15.02 -4.36 34.25
CA ASN A 605 -15.19 -4.01 35.64
C ASN A 605 -13.93 -4.36 36.42
N THR A 606 -13.09 -3.35 36.66
CA THR A 606 -11.77 -3.54 37.31
C THR A 606 -11.91 -3.95 38.78
N ARG A 607 -13.02 -3.60 39.46
CA ARG A 607 -13.29 -3.99 40.86
C ARG A 607 -13.70 -5.45 40.97
N ALA A 608 -14.54 -5.91 40.04
CA ALA A 608 -14.98 -7.30 39.99
C ALA A 608 -14.02 -8.22 39.25
N ALA A 609 -12.97 -7.66 38.62
CA ALA A 609 -11.99 -8.37 37.79
C ALA A 609 -12.64 -9.24 36.70
N ARG A 610 -13.66 -8.73 36.02
CA ARG A 610 -14.37 -9.41 34.93
C ARG A 610 -14.91 -8.42 33.90
N TYR A 611 -15.29 -8.94 32.75
CA TYR A 611 -16.06 -8.20 31.74
C TYR A 611 -17.56 -8.40 32.00
N ASP A 612 -18.30 -7.31 32.20
CA ASP A 612 -19.74 -7.26 32.35
C ASP A 612 -20.40 -6.86 31.02
N ALA A 613 -21.50 -7.50 30.63
CA ALA A 613 -22.23 -7.15 29.42
C ALA A 613 -22.81 -5.73 29.54
N VAL A 614 -22.68 -4.91 28.49
CA VAL A 614 -23.19 -3.54 28.48
C VAL A 614 -24.62 -3.55 27.95
N ASP A 615 -25.54 -3.32 28.86
CA ASP A 615 -26.95 -2.97 28.59
C ASP A 615 -27.17 -1.45 28.68
N GLU A 616 -28.40 -0.98 28.49
CA GLU A 616 -28.72 0.45 28.58
C GLU A 616 -28.49 1.03 29.98
N GLU A 617 -28.69 0.25 31.02
CA GLU A 617 -28.51 0.69 32.41
C GLU A 617 -27.04 0.91 32.72
N LEU A 618 -26.18 -0.06 32.37
CA LEU A 618 -24.75 0.04 32.55
C LEU A 618 -24.16 1.13 31.64
N TYR A 619 -24.66 1.26 30.40
CA TYR A 619 -24.25 2.35 29.50
C TYR A 619 -24.53 3.72 30.10
N ASN A 620 -25.73 3.93 30.63
CA ASN A 620 -26.09 5.19 31.29
C ASN A 620 -25.28 5.43 32.57
N ALA A 621 -25.02 4.37 33.35
CA ALA A 621 -24.14 4.47 34.52
C ALA A 621 -22.69 4.87 34.21
N ILE A 622 -22.16 4.39 33.09
CA ILE A 622 -20.82 4.77 32.59
C ILE A 622 -20.82 6.22 32.10
N THR A 623 -21.80 6.61 31.27
CA THR A 623 -21.86 7.95 30.67
C THR A 623 -22.16 9.05 31.70
N GLU A 624 -22.87 8.74 32.76
CA GLU A 624 -23.14 9.65 33.90
C GLU A 624 -22.01 9.67 34.96
N GLY A 625 -20.94 8.88 34.76
CA GLY A 625 -19.81 8.84 35.69
C GLY A 625 -20.09 8.09 37.00
N ARG A 626 -21.17 7.30 37.07
CA ARG A 626 -21.51 6.47 38.25
C ARG A 626 -20.65 5.19 38.33
N MET A 627 -20.02 4.78 37.21
CA MET A 627 -19.08 3.68 37.16
C MET A 627 -17.63 4.21 37.10
N SER A 628 -16.77 3.61 37.91
CA SER A 628 -15.32 3.90 37.88
C SER A 628 -14.65 3.11 36.77
N LEU A 629 -13.98 3.80 35.87
CA LEU A 629 -13.17 3.24 34.77
C LEU A 629 -11.77 2.91 35.24
#